data_5b001cde52cfc45d3d245fdb5fc2903c
#
_entry.id   5b001cde52cfc45d3d245fdb5fc2903c
#
_cell.length_a   1.000
_cell.length_b   1.000
_cell.length_c   1.000
_cell.angle_alpha   90.00
_cell.angle_beta   90.00
_cell.angle_gamma   90.00
#
_symmetry.space_group_name_H-M   'P 1'
#
loop_
_entity.id
_entity.type
_entity.pdbx_description
1 polymer ?
#
loop_
_entity_poly.entity_id
_entity_poly.type
_entity_poly.pdbx_seq_one_letter_code
_entity_poly.pdbx_strand_id
1 'polypeptide(L)'
;MMVQYLALKAKAGECLLFYRMGDFFELFFDDARAAAQILDISLTSRGEHGGAPIPMCGVPVHAAEGYLARLIRAGCRVAIAEQVESPEEAKKRGGSKTLVARDIVRFVTAGTLTEEALLEPRRANVLAAVCMVRGVIGLAACDISTGRMELEECAAEQMGAALARLGASELIAPEGWEQVPLDAAPRPSRDFSSEAGESQLLALHGVATLDGFGQFSRAMLAAAGGLLAYLEHVGQGTLPLLLPPVARAGAAHLAMDEATRASLEILVSSSGNRRGSLIETVDRCVTGAGARQLADDLSAPLTDSAAITQRLAAVQWLHDEPFLREDIRAILRALPDIGRALGRVVAGRGSPRDLGQLRDGLAGAVQLRELFARREDLPPLLRALLPHLSGHAALIDLFAQALVATPPTERGQGGFIAQGYDAALDELRAIAKDARVAIAALEAKYRDETGVSALKIRHNGVLGYFIEVPAARADKLMAPDSGFTHRQTMAGAVRFNALALHEEASRIAEAGGRALAAARGPGGGAPRRRGPGRAPSQEPRPHQRAPH
;
A
#
# COMPACT_ATOMS: atom_id res chain seq x y z
N MET A 1 13.90 2.44 -25.98
CA MET A 1 13.30 3.03 -24.78
C MET A 1 12.01 3.79 -25.14
N MET A 2 12.06 4.84 -25.97
CA MET A 2 10.87 5.64 -26.30
C MET A 2 9.71 4.83 -26.89
N VAL A 3 9.95 3.85 -27.72
CA VAL A 3 8.90 2.94 -28.24
C VAL A 3 8.15 2.24 -27.10
N GLN A 4 8.88 1.73 -26.10
CA GLN A 4 8.27 1.10 -24.92
C GLN A 4 7.50 2.12 -24.07
N TYR A 5 8.07 3.31 -23.86
CA TYR A 5 7.40 4.39 -23.12
C TYR A 5 6.09 4.80 -23.80
N LEU A 6 6.11 5.07 -25.11
CA LEU A 6 4.91 5.49 -25.85
C LEU A 6 3.82 4.42 -25.87
N ALA A 7 4.21 3.13 -25.96
CA ALA A 7 3.26 2.03 -25.85
C ALA A 7 2.59 1.97 -24.47
N LEU A 8 3.34 2.20 -23.39
CA LEU A 8 2.79 2.26 -22.03
C LEU A 8 1.98 3.54 -21.81
N LYS A 9 2.41 4.69 -22.37
CA LYS A 9 1.62 5.92 -22.31
C LYS A 9 0.28 5.79 -23.00
N ALA A 10 0.22 5.10 -24.12
CA ALA A 10 -1.05 4.81 -24.78
C ALA A 10 -2.00 3.97 -23.90
N LYS A 11 -1.45 3.01 -23.11
CA LYS A 11 -2.24 2.26 -22.11
C LYS A 11 -2.63 3.11 -20.90
N ALA A 12 -1.75 4.03 -20.49
CA ALA A 12 -1.99 4.93 -19.35
C ALA A 12 -3.04 6.01 -19.64
N GLY A 13 -3.29 6.31 -20.90
CA GLY A 13 -4.25 7.34 -21.33
C GLY A 13 -3.89 8.71 -20.76
N GLU A 14 -4.83 9.34 -20.06
CA GLU A 14 -4.67 10.67 -19.45
C GLU A 14 -3.82 10.66 -18.15
N CYS A 15 -3.53 9.48 -17.58
CA CYS A 15 -2.72 9.39 -16.37
C CYS A 15 -1.27 9.82 -16.64
N LEU A 16 -0.65 10.51 -15.69
CA LEU A 16 0.79 10.77 -15.73
C LEU A 16 1.54 9.45 -15.58
N LEU A 17 2.47 9.16 -16.49
CA LEU A 17 3.19 7.89 -16.50
C LEU A 17 4.50 7.99 -15.71
N PHE A 18 4.55 7.40 -14.53
CA PHE A 18 5.78 7.16 -13.76
C PHE A 18 6.50 5.96 -14.36
N TYR A 19 7.53 6.20 -15.17
CA TYR A 19 8.27 5.19 -15.89
C TYR A 19 9.59 4.85 -15.17
N ARG A 20 9.70 3.66 -14.61
CA ARG A 20 10.87 3.23 -13.83
C ARG A 20 12.14 3.16 -14.68
N MET A 21 13.17 3.95 -14.30
CA MET A 21 14.49 3.96 -14.90
C MET A 21 15.57 3.91 -13.81
N GLY A 22 16.01 2.69 -13.47
CA GLY A 22 16.95 2.49 -12.35
C GLY A 22 16.36 2.97 -11.03
N ASP A 23 17.00 3.95 -10.41
CA ASP A 23 16.59 4.51 -9.12
C ASP A 23 15.64 5.72 -9.22
N PHE A 24 15.14 6.00 -10.45
CA PHE A 24 14.21 7.10 -10.71
C PHE A 24 12.93 6.61 -11.39
N PHE A 25 11.85 7.33 -11.15
CA PHE A 25 10.71 7.38 -12.05
C PHE A 25 10.87 8.60 -12.95
N GLU A 26 10.98 8.38 -14.25
CA GLU A 26 11.11 9.43 -15.25
C GLU A 26 9.76 9.65 -15.94
N LEU A 27 9.45 10.92 -16.20
CA LEU A 27 8.30 11.36 -16.98
C LEU A 27 8.81 12.09 -18.23
N PHE A 28 8.06 11.97 -19.32
CA PHE A 28 8.46 12.55 -20.61
C PHE A 28 7.31 13.33 -21.24
N PHE A 29 7.62 14.18 -22.22
CA PHE A 29 6.67 14.98 -22.98
C PHE A 29 5.78 15.88 -22.11
N ASP A 30 4.47 15.86 -22.34
CA ASP A 30 3.50 16.68 -21.60
C ASP A 30 3.36 16.26 -20.14
N ASP A 31 3.53 14.97 -19.85
CA ASP A 31 3.57 14.45 -18.47
C ASP A 31 4.70 15.10 -17.67
N ALA A 32 5.88 15.28 -18.31
CA ALA A 32 7.02 15.92 -17.67
C ALA A 32 6.75 17.41 -17.39
N ARG A 33 6.12 18.12 -18.33
CA ARG A 33 5.77 19.55 -18.16
C ARG A 33 4.77 19.72 -17.01
N ALA A 34 3.69 18.95 -17.02
CA ALA A 34 2.66 18.99 -15.99
C ALA A 34 3.23 18.64 -14.61
N ALA A 35 3.98 17.54 -14.52
CA ALA A 35 4.58 17.10 -13.26
C ALA A 35 5.62 18.09 -12.75
N ALA A 36 6.50 18.64 -13.61
CA ALA A 36 7.51 19.61 -13.20
C ALA A 36 6.89 20.87 -12.61
N GLN A 37 5.80 21.36 -13.19
CA GLN A 37 5.06 22.52 -12.70
C GLN A 37 4.41 22.26 -11.33
N ILE A 38 3.72 21.13 -11.15
CA ILE A 38 3.02 20.79 -9.90
C ILE A 38 4.01 20.47 -8.78
N LEU A 39 5.09 19.77 -9.12
CA LEU A 39 6.06 19.30 -8.15
C LEU A 39 7.17 20.30 -7.84
N ASP A 40 7.24 21.40 -8.61
CA ASP A 40 8.32 22.40 -8.52
C ASP A 40 9.70 21.73 -8.62
N ILE A 41 9.91 20.93 -9.69
CA ILE A 41 11.16 20.24 -9.98
C ILE A 41 11.67 20.65 -11.36
N SER A 42 12.98 20.48 -11.57
CA SER A 42 13.63 20.88 -12.82
C SER A 42 13.10 20.09 -14.02
N LEU A 43 12.66 20.79 -15.05
CA LEU A 43 12.38 20.25 -16.36
C LEU A 43 13.69 20.24 -17.16
N THR A 44 14.10 19.06 -17.63
CA THR A 44 15.31 18.85 -18.45
C THR A 44 14.92 18.28 -19.81
N SER A 45 15.89 17.84 -20.60
CA SER A 45 15.64 17.16 -21.87
C SER A 45 16.53 15.91 -22.01
N ARG A 46 16.01 14.88 -22.68
CA ARG A 46 16.74 13.62 -22.94
C ARG A 46 16.46 13.08 -24.33
N GLY A 47 17.42 13.27 -25.23
CA GLY A 47 17.29 12.84 -26.62
C GLY A 47 16.35 13.74 -27.43
N GLU A 48 16.05 13.32 -28.66
CA GLU A 48 15.21 14.05 -29.60
C GLU A 48 14.13 13.14 -30.16
N HIS A 49 12.97 13.71 -30.43
CA HIS A 49 11.86 13.08 -31.12
C HIS A 49 11.26 14.06 -32.12
N GLY A 50 11.18 13.65 -33.40
CA GLY A 50 10.67 14.54 -34.45
C GLY A 50 11.50 15.81 -34.66
N GLY A 51 12.81 15.80 -34.32
CA GLY A 51 13.71 16.97 -34.43
C GLY A 51 13.61 17.98 -33.29
N ALA A 52 12.88 17.67 -32.21
CA ALA A 52 12.78 18.49 -31.02
C ALA A 52 13.29 17.75 -29.77
N PRO A 53 13.93 18.46 -28.79
CA PRO A 53 14.33 17.85 -27.53
C PRO A 53 13.14 17.29 -26.78
N ILE A 54 13.28 16.07 -26.23
CA ILE A 54 12.22 15.44 -25.42
C ILE A 54 12.27 16.01 -24.01
N PRO A 55 11.23 16.78 -23.56
CA PRO A 55 11.16 17.25 -22.18
C PRO A 55 11.08 16.07 -21.22
N MET A 56 11.82 16.15 -20.12
CA MET A 56 11.91 15.11 -19.11
C MET A 56 12.02 15.73 -17.72
N CYS A 57 11.37 15.11 -16.76
CA CYS A 57 11.67 15.27 -15.34
C CYS A 57 11.72 13.91 -14.65
N GLY A 58 12.28 13.84 -13.45
CA GLY A 58 12.41 12.60 -12.73
C GLY A 58 12.35 12.77 -11.22
N VAL A 59 11.80 11.77 -10.55
CA VAL A 59 11.71 11.71 -9.09
C VAL A 59 12.42 10.44 -8.59
N PRO A 60 13.21 10.51 -7.51
CA PRO A 60 13.84 9.33 -6.92
C PRO A 60 12.79 8.34 -6.42
N VAL A 61 13.01 7.05 -6.64
CA VAL A 61 12.06 6.00 -6.24
C VAL A 61 11.81 5.98 -4.74
N HIS A 62 12.86 6.14 -3.93
CA HIS A 62 12.74 6.17 -2.47
C HIS A 62 11.93 7.37 -1.94
N ALA A 63 11.77 8.43 -2.73
CA ALA A 63 10.98 9.61 -2.39
C ALA A 63 9.66 9.69 -3.17
N ALA A 64 9.35 8.72 -4.03
CA ALA A 64 8.21 8.76 -4.96
C ALA A 64 6.87 8.98 -4.26
N GLU A 65 6.65 8.41 -3.06
CA GLU A 65 5.40 8.58 -2.31
C GLU A 65 5.09 10.05 -2.02
N GLY A 66 6.09 10.85 -1.61
CA GLY A 66 5.88 12.27 -1.35
C GLY A 66 5.50 13.07 -2.60
N TYR A 67 6.07 12.71 -3.76
CA TYR A 67 5.73 13.32 -5.03
C TYR A 67 4.35 12.87 -5.53
N LEU A 68 4.01 11.59 -5.41
CA LEU A 68 2.67 11.07 -5.69
C LEU A 68 1.60 11.81 -4.88
N ALA A 69 1.84 12.03 -3.58
CA ALA A 69 0.92 12.77 -2.73
C ALA A 69 0.59 14.17 -3.28
N ARG A 70 1.60 14.89 -3.79
CA ARG A 70 1.41 16.24 -4.36
C ARG A 70 0.62 16.18 -5.66
N LEU A 71 0.91 15.22 -6.54
CA LEU A 71 0.19 15.04 -7.81
C LEU A 71 -1.29 14.66 -7.59
N ILE A 72 -1.55 13.72 -6.69
CA ILE A 72 -2.93 13.28 -6.39
C ILE A 72 -3.73 14.43 -5.76
N ARG A 73 -3.14 15.19 -4.83
CA ARG A 73 -3.80 16.40 -4.26
C ARG A 73 -4.06 17.48 -5.30
N ALA A 74 -3.27 17.55 -6.36
CA ALA A 74 -3.50 18.42 -7.51
C ALA A 74 -4.54 17.87 -8.51
N GLY A 75 -5.20 16.74 -8.20
CA GLY A 75 -6.22 16.12 -9.04
C GLY A 75 -5.68 15.22 -10.16
N CYS A 76 -4.37 14.97 -10.20
CA CYS A 76 -3.79 14.10 -11.20
C CYS A 76 -4.03 12.61 -10.87
N ARG A 77 -4.15 11.80 -11.92
CA ARG A 77 -4.08 10.33 -11.85
C ARG A 77 -2.70 9.88 -12.33
N VAL A 78 -2.13 8.86 -11.71
CA VAL A 78 -0.76 8.41 -12.03
C VAL A 78 -0.76 6.92 -12.36
N ALA A 79 -0.19 6.55 -13.51
CA ALA A 79 0.11 5.16 -13.86
C ALA A 79 1.56 4.84 -13.47
N ILE A 80 1.77 3.77 -12.70
CA ILE A 80 3.11 3.35 -12.27
C ILE A 80 3.55 2.18 -13.14
N ALA A 81 4.62 2.39 -13.91
CA ALA A 81 5.26 1.37 -14.72
C ALA A 81 6.57 0.92 -14.06
N GLU A 82 6.62 -0.35 -13.68
CA GLU A 82 7.77 -1.00 -13.05
C GLU A 82 8.46 -1.98 -14.00
N GLN A 83 9.67 -2.34 -13.66
CA GLN A 83 10.41 -3.41 -14.33
C GLN A 83 9.78 -4.76 -13.98
N VAL A 84 9.30 -5.50 -14.98
CA VAL A 84 8.64 -6.80 -14.79
C VAL A 84 9.56 -7.99 -15.03
N GLU A 85 10.83 -7.73 -15.36
CA GLU A 85 11.91 -8.71 -15.45
C GLU A 85 13.21 -8.11 -14.89
N SER A 86 14.12 -8.98 -14.46
CA SER A 86 15.46 -8.56 -14.04
C SER A 86 16.36 -8.23 -15.24
N PRO A 87 17.43 -7.44 -15.06
CA PRO A 87 18.43 -7.20 -16.11
C PRO A 87 19.08 -8.49 -16.64
N GLU A 88 19.22 -9.52 -15.80
CA GLU A 88 19.75 -10.82 -16.17
C GLU A 88 18.80 -11.61 -17.08
N GLU A 89 17.50 -11.58 -16.76
CA GLU A 89 16.46 -12.19 -17.58
C GLU A 89 16.34 -11.49 -18.94
N ALA A 90 16.38 -10.16 -18.95
CA ALA A 90 16.40 -9.37 -20.18
C ALA A 90 17.60 -9.74 -21.06
N LYS A 91 18.80 -9.87 -20.46
CA LYS A 91 20.03 -10.28 -21.16
C LYS A 91 19.91 -11.69 -21.74
N LYS A 92 19.32 -12.63 -21.01
CA LYS A 92 19.04 -14.00 -21.50
C LYS A 92 18.06 -14.01 -22.66
N ARG A 93 17.07 -13.11 -22.67
CA ARG A 93 16.04 -13.01 -23.71
C ARG A 93 16.55 -12.45 -25.04
N GLY A 94 17.50 -11.51 -25.03
CA GLY A 94 17.90 -10.84 -26.28
C GLY A 94 19.30 -10.22 -26.27
N GLY A 95 20.20 -10.66 -25.38
CA GLY A 95 21.61 -10.21 -25.31
C GLY A 95 21.78 -8.91 -24.50
N SER A 96 23.05 -8.44 -24.44
CA SER A 96 23.46 -7.36 -23.53
C SER A 96 22.84 -5.97 -23.81
N LYS A 97 22.28 -5.77 -25.01
CA LYS A 97 21.61 -4.50 -25.40
C LYS A 97 20.10 -4.53 -25.24
N THR A 98 19.52 -5.64 -24.73
CA THR A 98 18.08 -5.78 -24.60
C THR A 98 17.57 -4.90 -23.46
N LEU A 99 16.54 -4.10 -23.74
CA LEU A 99 15.86 -3.29 -22.72
C LEU A 99 15.09 -4.21 -21.77
N VAL A 100 15.19 -3.92 -20.48
CA VAL A 100 14.36 -4.55 -19.46
C VAL A 100 12.90 -4.25 -19.73
N ALA A 101 12.05 -5.28 -19.72
CA ALA A 101 10.63 -5.14 -19.94
C ALA A 101 9.99 -4.39 -18.76
N ARG A 102 9.04 -3.51 -19.10
CA ARG A 102 8.25 -2.75 -18.15
C ARG A 102 6.80 -2.88 -18.50
N ASP A 103 5.95 -2.87 -17.48
CA ASP A 103 4.50 -2.79 -17.66
C ASP A 103 3.91 -1.92 -16.57
N ILE A 104 2.68 -1.42 -16.80
CA ILE A 104 1.93 -0.72 -15.77
C ILE A 104 1.51 -1.75 -14.72
N VAL A 105 1.95 -1.53 -13.49
CA VAL A 105 1.63 -2.43 -12.37
C VAL A 105 0.40 -1.96 -11.60
N ARG A 106 0.09 -0.67 -11.67
CA ARG A 106 -1.12 -0.09 -11.08
C ARG A 106 -1.36 1.34 -11.53
N PHE A 107 -2.60 1.78 -11.32
CA PHE A 107 -2.97 3.19 -11.34
C PHE A 107 -3.17 3.70 -9.90
N VAL A 108 -2.79 4.96 -9.66
CA VAL A 108 -2.98 5.65 -8.38
C VAL A 108 -3.92 6.81 -8.62
N THR A 109 -5.05 6.79 -7.94
CA THR A 109 -6.11 7.80 -8.03
C THR A 109 -6.52 8.25 -6.64
N ALA A 110 -7.32 9.29 -6.51
CA ALA A 110 -7.72 9.84 -5.22
C ALA A 110 -8.44 8.80 -4.32
N GLY A 111 -9.24 7.90 -4.91
CA GLY A 111 -9.98 6.86 -4.18
C GLY A 111 -9.19 5.57 -3.95
N THR A 112 -8.00 5.41 -4.55
CA THR A 112 -7.25 4.14 -4.54
C THR A 112 -5.91 4.22 -3.79
N LEU A 113 -5.82 5.11 -2.82
CA LEU A 113 -4.64 5.30 -1.99
C LEU A 113 -4.53 4.21 -0.91
N THR A 114 -3.33 3.68 -0.71
CA THR A 114 -3.02 2.70 0.35
C THR A 114 -1.77 3.06 1.14
N GLU A 115 -0.91 3.92 0.60
CA GLU A 115 0.33 4.37 1.22
C GLU A 115 0.03 5.25 2.43
N GLU A 116 0.71 4.98 3.55
CA GLU A 116 0.51 5.72 4.81
C GLU A 116 0.79 7.22 4.65
N ALA A 117 1.81 7.58 3.87
CA ALA A 117 2.19 8.97 3.61
C ALA A 117 1.15 9.76 2.77
N LEU A 118 0.28 9.06 2.03
CA LEU A 118 -0.76 9.65 1.18
C LEU A 118 -2.10 9.79 1.90
N LEU A 119 -2.32 9.01 2.94
CA LEU A 119 -3.58 8.93 3.68
C LEU A 119 -3.59 9.85 4.90
N GLU A 120 -4.69 10.53 5.11
CA GLU A 120 -4.93 11.24 6.35
C GLU A 120 -5.31 10.24 7.46
N PRO A 121 -4.61 10.22 8.61
CA PRO A 121 -4.88 9.23 9.65
C PRO A 121 -6.32 9.26 10.18
N ARG A 122 -6.92 10.46 10.26
CA ARG A 122 -8.24 10.71 10.86
C ARG A 122 -9.38 10.77 9.85
N ARG A 123 -9.11 10.55 8.56
CA ARG A 123 -10.12 10.57 7.48
C ARG A 123 -10.12 9.26 6.72
N ALA A 124 -11.33 8.75 6.41
CA ALA A 124 -11.50 7.64 5.49
C ALA A 124 -11.17 8.08 4.05
N ASN A 125 -10.62 7.17 3.24
CA ASN A 125 -10.38 7.41 1.82
C ASN A 125 -11.36 6.60 0.99
N VAL A 126 -12.52 7.17 0.75
CA VAL A 126 -13.65 6.47 0.16
C VAL A 126 -13.64 6.58 -1.36
N LEU A 127 -13.65 5.43 -2.04
CA LEU A 127 -14.02 5.28 -3.44
C LEU A 127 -15.49 4.87 -3.50
N ALA A 128 -16.30 5.55 -4.29
CA ALA A 128 -17.72 5.23 -4.47
C ALA A 128 -18.09 4.99 -5.93
N ALA A 129 -19.02 4.08 -6.15
CA ALA A 129 -19.68 3.83 -7.43
C ALA A 129 -21.17 4.08 -7.28
N VAL A 130 -21.77 4.75 -8.24
CA VAL A 130 -23.21 5.04 -8.27
C VAL A 130 -23.80 4.65 -9.62
N CYS A 131 -24.97 4.05 -9.61
CA CYS A 131 -25.72 3.75 -10.82
C CYS A 131 -27.23 3.76 -10.56
N MET A 132 -28.02 3.75 -11.63
CA MET A 132 -29.47 3.61 -11.55
C MET A 132 -29.92 2.31 -12.19
N VAL A 133 -30.73 1.53 -11.49
CA VAL A 133 -31.36 0.31 -12.01
C VAL A 133 -32.87 0.40 -11.78
N ARG A 134 -33.64 0.48 -12.88
CA ARG A 134 -35.10 0.55 -12.84
C ARG A 134 -35.65 1.67 -11.93
N GLY A 135 -35.01 2.84 -11.95
CA GLY A 135 -35.43 4.00 -11.15
C GLY A 135 -34.94 4.01 -9.69
N VAL A 136 -34.21 2.99 -9.25
CA VAL A 136 -33.58 2.92 -7.93
C VAL A 136 -32.10 3.20 -8.06
N ILE A 137 -31.55 4.07 -7.21
CA ILE A 137 -30.12 4.36 -7.13
C ILE A 137 -29.45 3.26 -6.30
N GLY A 138 -28.41 2.65 -6.89
CA GLY A 138 -27.50 1.79 -6.18
C GLY A 138 -26.18 2.51 -5.92
N LEU A 139 -25.66 2.36 -4.72
CA LEU A 139 -24.39 2.90 -4.25
C LEU A 139 -23.52 1.77 -3.73
N ALA A 140 -22.26 1.77 -4.11
CA ALA A 140 -21.23 0.91 -3.53
C ALA A 140 -20.05 1.78 -3.14
N ALA A 141 -19.61 1.69 -1.89
CA ALA A 141 -18.49 2.47 -1.38
C ALA A 141 -17.47 1.56 -0.69
N CYS A 142 -16.19 1.86 -0.86
CA CYS A 142 -15.13 1.15 -0.14
C CYS A 142 -13.99 2.09 0.27
N ASP A 143 -13.34 1.78 1.39
CA ASP A 143 -12.03 2.30 1.75
C ASP A 143 -11.01 1.16 1.58
N ILE A 144 -10.28 1.16 0.47
CA ILE A 144 -9.33 0.08 0.14
C ILE A 144 -8.15 0.02 1.11
N SER A 145 -7.90 1.08 1.88
CA SER A 145 -6.84 1.09 2.88
C SER A 145 -7.16 0.22 4.08
N THR A 146 -8.45 0.03 4.38
CA THR A 146 -8.95 -0.79 5.50
C THR A 146 -9.74 -2.01 5.04
N GLY A 147 -10.12 -2.06 3.77
CA GLY A 147 -10.97 -3.10 3.20
C GLY A 147 -12.46 -2.93 3.46
N ARG A 148 -12.90 -1.90 4.20
CA ARG A 148 -14.33 -1.67 4.48
C ARG A 148 -15.11 -1.45 3.19
N MET A 149 -16.23 -2.15 3.05
CA MET A 149 -17.15 -2.04 1.91
C MET A 149 -18.59 -1.92 2.40
N GLU A 150 -19.33 -0.96 1.86
CA GLU A 150 -20.76 -0.80 2.13
C GLU A 150 -21.55 -0.67 0.83
N LEU A 151 -22.76 -1.22 0.84
CA LEU A 151 -23.72 -1.14 -0.26
C LEU A 151 -25.02 -0.50 0.25
N GLU A 152 -25.58 0.41 -0.53
CA GLU A 152 -26.81 1.13 -0.18
C GLU A 152 -27.69 1.28 -1.42
N GLU A 153 -28.99 1.34 -1.21
CA GLU A 153 -29.94 1.80 -2.23
C GLU A 153 -30.76 2.98 -1.70
N CYS A 154 -31.13 3.88 -2.58
CA CYS A 154 -32.01 5.00 -2.27
C CYS A 154 -32.86 5.43 -3.47
N ALA A 155 -33.87 6.24 -3.21
CA ALA A 155 -34.63 6.91 -4.25
C ALA A 155 -33.73 7.96 -4.97
N ALA A 156 -34.09 8.31 -6.21
CA ALA A 156 -33.30 9.25 -7.00
C ALA A 156 -33.13 10.62 -6.31
N GLU A 157 -34.17 11.08 -5.61
CA GLU A 157 -34.19 12.35 -4.89
C GLU A 157 -33.23 12.35 -3.67
N GLN A 158 -32.89 11.17 -3.15
CA GLN A 158 -32.00 10.99 -1.99
C GLN A 158 -30.52 10.79 -2.38
N MET A 159 -30.23 10.64 -3.69
CA MET A 159 -28.86 10.38 -4.18
C MET A 159 -27.87 11.43 -3.69
N GLY A 160 -28.21 12.72 -3.79
CA GLY A 160 -27.33 13.79 -3.33
C GLY A 160 -26.99 13.70 -1.83
N ALA A 161 -27.99 13.39 -1.01
CA ALA A 161 -27.80 13.21 0.43
C ALA A 161 -26.91 11.99 0.76
N ALA A 162 -27.09 10.88 0.04
CA ALA A 162 -26.28 9.67 0.20
C ALA A 162 -24.82 9.90 -0.22
N LEU A 163 -24.58 10.58 -1.34
CA LEU A 163 -23.23 10.93 -1.80
C LEU A 163 -22.54 11.92 -0.88
N ALA A 164 -23.25 12.95 -0.39
CA ALA A 164 -22.72 13.91 0.57
C ALA A 164 -22.34 13.23 1.91
N ARG A 165 -23.10 12.22 2.33
CA ARG A 165 -22.77 11.40 3.50
C ARG A 165 -21.48 10.60 3.30
N LEU A 166 -21.30 9.99 2.14
CA LEU A 166 -20.11 9.21 1.84
C LEU A 166 -18.84 10.05 1.79
N GLY A 167 -18.95 11.31 1.35
CA GLY A 167 -17.80 12.20 1.24
C GLY A 167 -16.67 11.59 0.42
N ALA A 168 -17.01 10.94 -0.70
CA ALA A 168 -16.10 10.15 -1.50
C ALA A 168 -14.91 10.99 -2.00
N SER A 169 -13.71 10.43 -1.92
CA SER A 169 -12.50 11.02 -2.52
C SER A 169 -12.48 10.83 -4.03
N GLU A 170 -13.21 9.84 -4.52
CA GLU A 170 -13.39 9.56 -5.94
C GLU A 170 -14.76 8.90 -6.14
N LEU A 171 -15.48 9.38 -7.15
CA LEU A 171 -16.80 8.85 -7.55
C LEU A 171 -16.72 8.34 -8.97
N ILE A 172 -17.30 7.17 -9.25
CA ILE A 172 -17.43 6.59 -10.59
C ILE A 172 -18.91 6.31 -10.92
N ALA A 173 -19.26 6.44 -12.19
CA ALA A 173 -20.62 6.19 -12.68
C ALA A 173 -20.60 5.61 -14.10
N PRO A 174 -21.70 4.95 -14.57
CA PRO A 174 -21.78 4.44 -15.92
C PRO A 174 -21.78 5.56 -16.96
N GLU A 175 -21.07 5.35 -18.08
CA GLU A 175 -21.10 6.22 -19.25
C GLU A 175 -22.53 6.32 -19.82
N GLY A 176 -22.88 7.51 -20.31
CA GLY A 176 -24.18 7.74 -20.98
C GLY A 176 -25.36 7.85 -20.01
N TRP A 177 -25.16 7.93 -18.72
CA TRP A 177 -26.21 8.21 -17.76
C TRP A 177 -26.41 9.73 -17.62
N GLU A 178 -27.57 10.25 -18.03
CA GLU A 178 -27.83 11.70 -18.09
C GLU A 178 -27.86 12.39 -16.71
N GLN A 179 -28.21 11.67 -15.66
CA GLN A 179 -28.32 12.19 -14.29
C GLN A 179 -27.04 11.96 -13.48
N VAL A 180 -25.92 11.68 -14.14
CA VAL A 180 -24.65 11.44 -13.49
C VAL A 180 -24.20 12.66 -12.67
N PRO A 181 -23.70 12.48 -11.44
CA PRO A 181 -23.08 13.57 -10.69
C PRO A 181 -21.90 14.18 -11.47
N LEU A 182 -21.77 15.51 -11.43
CA LEU A 182 -20.79 16.27 -12.24
C LEU A 182 -19.32 15.88 -11.97
N ASP A 183 -19.03 15.39 -10.77
CA ASP A 183 -17.69 14.97 -10.33
C ASP A 183 -17.41 13.49 -10.54
N ALA A 184 -18.39 12.71 -11.04
CA ALA A 184 -18.22 11.28 -11.26
C ALA A 184 -17.38 11.00 -12.52
N ALA A 185 -16.36 10.16 -12.37
CA ALA A 185 -15.58 9.67 -13.50
C ALA A 185 -16.38 8.60 -14.27
N PRO A 186 -16.57 8.76 -15.59
CA PRO A 186 -17.34 7.81 -16.39
C PRO A 186 -16.61 6.47 -16.53
N ARG A 187 -17.36 5.37 -16.45
CA ARG A 187 -16.88 3.99 -16.65
C ARG A 187 -17.81 3.24 -17.61
N PRO A 188 -17.31 2.23 -18.32
CA PRO A 188 -18.14 1.47 -19.24
C PRO A 188 -19.41 0.96 -18.57
N SER A 189 -20.58 1.23 -19.16
CA SER A 189 -21.90 0.86 -18.59
C SER A 189 -22.04 -0.64 -18.36
N ARG A 190 -21.32 -1.48 -19.13
CA ARG A 190 -21.28 -2.94 -18.97
C ARG A 190 -20.69 -3.38 -17.62
N ASP A 191 -19.87 -2.55 -16.99
CA ASP A 191 -19.23 -2.86 -15.70
C ASP A 191 -20.27 -2.82 -14.55
N PHE A 192 -21.37 -2.09 -14.75
CA PHE A 192 -22.47 -1.94 -13.78
C PHE A 192 -23.55 -3.00 -13.98
N SER A 193 -23.17 -4.28 -13.93
CA SER A 193 -24.06 -5.42 -14.02
C SER A 193 -24.31 -6.04 -12.64
N SER A 194 -25.57 -6.21 -12.25
CA SER A 194 -25.92 -6.86 -10.97
C SER A 194 -25.46 -8.31 -10.91
N GLU A 195 -25.52 -9.03 -12.03
CA GLU A 195 -25.09 -10.44 -12.11
C GLU A 195 -23.56 -10.56 -12.02
N ALA A 196 -22.82 -9.66 -12.68
CA ALA A 196 -21.37 -9.60 -12.58
C ALA A 196 -20.92 -9.22 -11.17
N GLY A 197 -21.57 -8.21 -10.55
CA GLY A 197 -21.28 -7.79 -9.19
C GLY A 197 -21.52 -8.89 -8.15
N GLU A 198 -22.64 -9.60 -8.25
CA GLU A 198 -22.91 -10.75 -7.39
C GLU A 198 -21.86 -11.84 -7.57
N SER A 199 -21.57 -12.25 -8.80
CA SER A 199 -20.59 -13.30 -9.11
C SER A 199 -19.19 -12.93 -8.61
N GLN A 200 -18.78 -11.66 -8.78
CA GLN A 200 -17.49 -11.17 -8.29
C GLN A 200 -17.41 -11.18 -6.75
N LEU A 201 -18.47 -10.77 -6.04
CA LEU A 201 -18.54 -10.80 -4.58
C LEU A 201 -18.49 -12.24 -4.05
N LEU A 202 -19.25 -13.17 -4.66
CA LEU A 202 -19.21 -14.59 -4.31
C LEU A 202 -17.80 -15.18 -4.47
N ALA A 203 -17.15 -14.88 -5.61
CA ALA A 203 -15.80 -15.35 -5.89
C ALA A 203 -14.76 -14.73 -4.95
N LEU A 204 -14.88 -13.43 -4.65
CA LEU A 204 -13.98 -12.70 -3.77
C LEU A 204 -13.96 -13.26 -2.34
N HIS A 205 -15.15 -13.61 -1.83
CA HIS A 205 -15.31 -14.12 -0.46
C HIS A 205 -15.34 -15.64 -0.37
N GLY A 206 -15.32 -16.36 -1.49
CA GLY A 206 -15.34 -17.83 -1.52
C GLY A 206 -16.63 -18.43 -0.94
N VAL A 207 -17.75 -17.76 -1.13
CA VAL A 207 -19.08 -18.18 -0.60
C VAL A 207 -20.05 -18.57 -1.72
N ALA A 208 -21.02 -19.41 -1.39
CA ALA A 208 -22.04 -19.85 -2.35
C ALA A 208 -23.21 -18.87 -2.48
N THR A 209 -23.51 -18.09 -1.43
CA THR A 209 -24.56 -17.06 -1.41
C THR A 209 -24.07 -15.86 -0.61
N LEU A 210 -24.67 -14.69 -0.86
CA LEU A 210 -24.39 -13.47 -0.10
C LEU A 210 -25.30 -13.30 1.13
N ASP A 211 -26.27 -14.20 1.34
CA ASP A 211 -27.28 -14.08 2.40
C ASP A 211 -26.68 -13.93 3.80
N GLY A 212 -25.52 -14.53 4.04
CA GLY A 212 -24.79 -14.40 5.31
C GLY A 212 -24.22 -13.00 5.57
N PHE A 213 -24.12 -12.16 4.55
CA PHE A 213 -23.62 -10.78 4.66
C PHE A 213 -24.76 -9.76 4.70
N GLY A 214 -25.96 -10.12 4.23
CA GLY A 214 -27.13 -9.26 4.19
C GLY A 214 -27.97 -9.46 2.93
N GLN A 215 -29.01 -8.63 2.80
CA GLN A 215 -29.87 -8.62 1.60
C GLN A 215 -29.40 -7.48 0.68
N PHE A 216 -29.06 -7.82 -0.55
CA PHE A 216 -28.57 -6.87 -1.55
C PHE A 216 -29.50 -6.80 -2.73
N SER A 217 -29.97 -5.60 -3.05
CA SER A 217 -30.81 -5.36 -4.23
C SER A 217 -29.99 -5.41 -5.51
N ARG A 218 -30.69 -5.52 -6.66
CA ARG A 218 -30.03 -5.44 -7.96
C ARG A 218 -29.30 -4.13 -8.20
N ALA A 219 -29.81 -3.00 -7.66
CA ALA A 219 -29.14 -1.72 -7.77
C ALA A 219 -27.83 -1.70 -6.97
N MET A 220 -27.83 -2.21 -5.74
CA MET A 220 -26.63 -2.37 -4.92
C MET A 220 -25.57 -3.26 -5.60
N LEU A 221 -25.99 -4.40 -6.13
CA LEU A 221 -25.10 -5.35 -6.81
C LEU A 221 -24.53 -4.77 -8.12
N ALA A 222 -25.32 -3.98 -8.86
CA ALA A 222 -24.84 -3.31 -10.06
C ALA A 222 -23.77 -2.26 -9.74
N ALA A 223 -23.98 -1.46 -8.70
CA ALA A 223 -22.96 -0.51 -8.23
C ALA A 223 -21.70 -1.23 -7.73
N ALA A 224 -21.85 -2.35 -7.03
CA ALA A 224 -20.74 -3.21 -6.61
C ALA A 224 -19.95 -3.76 -7.81
N GLY A 225 -20.63 -4.18 -8.88
CA GLY A 225 -20.00 -4.61 -10.14
C GLY A 225 -19.11 -3.52 -10.74
N GLY A 226 -19.64 -2.29 -10.86
CA GLY A 226 -18.86 -1.14 -11.34
C GLY A 226 -17.65 -0.84 -10.46
N LEU A 227 -17.82 -0.88 -9.13
CA LEU A 227 -16.74 -0.66 -8.16
C LEU A 227 -15.63 -1.72 -8.29
N LEU A 228 -16.01 -2.99 -8.31
CA LEU A 228 -15.05 -4.11 -8.39
C LEU A 228 -14.31 -4.14 -9.74
N ALA A 229 -15.02 -3.92 -10.84
CA ALA A 229 -14.41 -3.82 -12.18
C ALA A 229 -13.40 -2.66 -12.24
N TYR A 230 -13.71 -1.52 -11.62
CA TYR A 230 -12.78 -0.40 -11.53
C TYR A 230 -11.54 -0.75 -10.68
N LEU A 231 -11.72 -1.36 -9.52
CA LEU A 231 -10.61 -1.78 -8.66
C LEU A 231 -9.71 -2.80 -9.35
N GLU A 232 -10.29 -3.75 -10.09
CA GLU A 232 -9.53 -4.73 -10.89
C GLU A 232 -8.73 -4.05 -11.99
N HIS A 233 -9.33 -3.08 -12.70
CA HIS A 233 -8.64 -2.28 -13.70
C HIS A 233 -7.47 -1.50 -13.12
N VAL A 234 -7.69 -0.78 -12.01
CA VAL A 234 -6.66 0.02 -11.33
C VAL A 234 -5.55 -0.86 -10.75
N GLY A 235 -5.89 -2.01 -10.21
CA GLY A 235 -4.97 -3.02 -9.67
C GLY A 235 -4.34 -3.95 -10.71
N GLN A 236 -4.59 -3.72 -12.01
CA GLN A 236 -4.08 -4.53 -13.11
C GLN A 236 -4.39 -6.03 -12.93
N GLY A 237 -5.65 -6.34 -12.67
CA GLY A 237 -6.15 -7.69 -12.46
C GLY A 237 -5.96 -8.22 -11.03
N THR A 238 -5.60 -7.35 -10.08
CA THR A 238 -5.47 -7.71 -8.65
C THR A 238 -6.43 -6.84 -7.84
N LEU A 239 -7.35 -7.48 -7.12
CA LEU A 239 -8.22 -6.78 -6.18
C LEU A 239 -7.51 -6.53 -4.85
N PRO A 240 -7.75 -5.37 -4.19
CA PRO A 240 -7.31 -5.14 -2.82
C PRO A 240 -8.05 -6.05 -1.83
N LEU A 241 -7.60 -6.05 -0.57
CA LEU A 241 -8.41 -6.63 0.50
C LEU A 241 -9.73 -5.87 0.60
N LEU A 242 -10.84 -6.58 0.46
CA LEU A 242 -12.18 -6.08 0.77
C LEU A 242 -12.81 -7.02 1.79
N LEU A 243 -13.37 -6.45 2.84
CA LEU A 243 -14.15 -7.18 3.83
C LEU A 243 -15.54 -7.48 3.25
N PRO A 244 -16.28 -8.45 3.82
CA PRO A 244 -17.65 -8.70 3.42
C PRO A 244 -18.47 -7.41 3.38
N PRO A 245 -19.26 -7.18 2.32
CA PRO A 245 -20.03 -5.96 2.18
C PRO A 245 -21.12 -5.87 3.26
N VAL A 246 -21.33 -4.67 3.76
CA VAL A 246 -22.40 -4.37 4.72
C VAL A 246 -23.53 -3.67 3.97
N ALA A 247 -24.73 -4.23 4.03
CA ALA A 247 -25.93 -3.57 3.53
C ALA A 247 -26.31 -2.43 4.49
N ARG A 248 -26.36 -1.20 3.96
CA ARG A 248 -26.82 -0.06 4.74
C ARG A 248 -28.31 0.14 4.52
N ALA A 249 -29.09 0.02 5.60
CA ALA A 249 -30.51 0.34 5.59
C ALA A 249 -30.68 1.86 5.74
N GLY A 250 -31.19 2.54 4.71
CA GLY A 250 -31.37 4.00 4.71
C GLY A 250 -32.22 4.49 5.90
N ALA A 251 -33.25 3.73 6.29
CA ALA A 251 -34.13 4.04 7.43
C ALA A 251 -33.44 3.98 8.81
N ALA A 252 -32.28 3.32 8.93
CA ALA A 252 -31.57 3.20 10.21
C ALA A 252 -30.79 4.45 10.61
N HIS A 253 -30.67 5.43 9.70
CA HIS A 253 -29.87 6.63 9.91
C HIS A 253 -30.65 7.89 9.55
N LEU A 254 -30.34 8.99 10.24
CA LEU A 254 -30.94 10.30 9.98
C LEU A 254 -30.55 10.78 8.57
N ALA A 255 -31.53 10.99 7.72
CA ALA A 255 -31.33 11.57 6.41
C ALA A 255 -31.02 13.07 6.53
N MET A 256 -29.90 13.50 5.98
CA MET A 256 -29.50 14.90 5.91
C MET A 256 -29.02 15.20 4.50
N ASP A 257 -29.58 16.20 3.86
CA ASP A 257 -29.12 16.67 2.57
C ASP A 257 -27.77 17.41 2.66
N GLU A 258 -27.19 17.73 1.53
CA GLU A 258 -25.90 18.42 1.47
C GLU A 258 -25.96 19.82 2.10
N ALA A 259 -27.05 20.57 1.88
CA ALA A 259 -27.24 21.91 2.41
C ALA A 259 -27.34 21.88 3.95
N THR A 260 -28.08 20.92 4.49
CA THR A 260 -28.17 20.71 5.95
C THR A 260 -26.82 20.34 6.55
N ARG A 261 -26.06 19.44 5.90
CA ARG A 261 -24.70 19.07 6.36
C ARG A 261 -23.75 20.25 6.36
N ALA A 262 -23.78 21.05 5.29
CA ALA A 262 -22.97 22.25 5.18
C ALA A 262 -23.36 23.29 6.24
N SER A 263 -24.65 23.52 6.47
CA SER A 263 -25.14 24.46 7.49
C SER A 263 -24.80 24.04 8.92
N LEU A 264 -24.80 22.74 9.21
CA LEU A 264 -24.43 22.20 10.52
C LEU A 264 -22.91 22.08 10.70
N GLU A 265 -22.12 22.34 9.67
CA GLU A 265 -20.65 22.28 9.69
C GLU A 265 -20.11 21.01 10.37
N ILE A 266 -20.68 19.84 10.03
CA ILE A 266 -20.43 18.59 10.77
C ILE A 266 -18.97 18.15 10.65
N LEU A 267 -18.45 17.99 9.42
CA LEU A 267 -17.08 17.52 9.18
C LEU A 267 -16.15 18.63 8.70
N VAL A 268 -16.70 19.63 8.05
CA VAL A 268 -15.99 20.79 7.53
C VAL A 268 -16.76 22.06 7.84
N SER A 269 -16.05 23.14 8.15
CA SER A 269 -16.64 24.46 8.36
C SER A 269 -16.99 25.12 7.04
N SER A 270 -17.68 26.27 7.10
CA SER A 270 -17.99 27.12 5.95
C SER A 270 -16.75 27.58 5.17
N SER A 271 -15.56 27.56 5.79
CA SER A 271 -14.29 27.85 5.13
C SER A 271 -13.70 26.64 4.37
N GLY A 272 -14.40 25.49 4.33
CA GLY A 272 -13.95 24.26 3.68
C GLY A 272 -12.86 23.48 4.45
N ASN A 273 -12.59 23.87 5.69
CA ASN A 273 -11.59 23.25 6.54
C ASN A 273 -12.22 22.45 7.68
N ARG A 274 -11.46 21.49 8.25
CA ARG A 274 -11.86 20.81 9.49
C ARG A 274 -11.96 21.79 10.67
N ARG A 275 -11.09 22.80 10.70
CA ARG A 275 -11.07 23.81 11.75
C ARG A 275 -12.37 24.60 11.79
N GLY A 276 -12.98 24.69 12.96
CA GLY A 276 -14.26 25.34 13.17
C GLY A 276 -15.48 24.42 13.00
N SER A 277 -15.28 23.15 12.59
CA SER A 277 -16.38 22.18 12.44
C SER A 277 -16.77 21.51 13.77
N LEU A 278 -17.96 20.87 13.78
CA LEU A 278 -18.44 20.08 14.92
C LEU A 278 -17.44 18.98 15.28
N ILE A 279 -16.94 18.25 14.28
CA ILE A 279 -15.99 17.15 14.54
C ILE A 279 -14.68 17.63 15.17
N GLU A 280 -14.18 18.81 14.83
CA GLU A 280 -12.99 19.36 15.48
C GLU A 280 -13.22 19.55 16.99
N THR A 281 -14.40 20.04 17.34
CA THR A 281 -14.77 20.31 18.74
C THR A 281 -14.90 19.03 19.57
N VAL A 282 -15.51 17.98 19.00
CA VAL A 282 -15.83 16.76 19.76
C VAL A 282 -14.77 15.65 19.62
N ASP A 283 -13.90 15.69 18.61
CA ASP A 283 -12.91 14.65 18.39
C ASP A 283 -11.81 14.68 19.45
N ARG A 284 -11.91 13.75 20.39
CA ARG A 284 -10.91 13.44 21.42
C ARG A 284 -10.34 12.03 21.26
N CYS A 285 -10.53 11.44 20.07
CA CYS A 285 -10.02 10.10 19.76
C CYS A 285 -8.49 10.06 19.84
N VAL A 286 -7.95 8.99 20.38
CA VAL A 286 -6.51 8.77 20.51
C VAL A 286 -5.94 7.88 19.40
N THR A 287 -6.82 7.31 18.54
CA THR A 287 -6.47 6.51 17.37
C THR A 287 -7.05 7.12 16.10
N GLY A 288 -6.36 6.90 14.96
CA GLY A 288 -6.89 7.27 13.65
C GLY A 288 -8.18 6.51 13.30
N ALA A 289 -8.23 5.21 13.60
CA ALA A 289 -9.42 4.39 13.38
C ALA A 289 -10.64 4.91 14.17
N GLY A 290 -10.45 5.26 15.45
CA GLY A 290 -11.52 5.85 16.27
C GLY A 290 -12.00 7.20 15.73
N ALA A 291 -11.10 8.04 15.24
CA ALA A 291 -11.46 9.32 14.64
C ALA A 291 -12.26 9.16 13.34
N ARG A 292 -11.93 8.17 12.51
CA ARG A 292 -12.70 7.81 11.30
C ARG A 292 -14.09 7.30 11.68
N GLN A 293 -14.19 6.44 12.70
CA GLN A 293 -15.48 5.95 13.19
C GLN A 293 -16.36 7.09 13.75
N LEU A 294 -15.78 8.02 14.52
CA LEU A 294 -16.50 9.20 15.01
C LEU A 294 -17.04 10.06 13.86
N ALA A 295 -16.22 10.28 12.82
CA ALA A 295 -16.66 11.02 11.64
C ALA A 295 -17.83 10.34 10.93
N ASP A 296 -17.79 9.02 10.81
CA ASP A 296 -18.84 8.20 10.22
C ASP A 296 -20.14 8.28 11.05
N ASP A 297 -20.06 8.13 12.37
CA ASP A 297 -21.19 8.24 13.31
C ASP A 297 -21.85 9.63 13.28
N LEU A 298 -21.06 10.71 13.17
CA LEU A 298 -21.57 12.07 13.04
C LEU A 298 -22.18 12.32 11.65
N SER A 299 -21.65 11.71 10.61
CA SER A 299 -22.18 11.83 9.25
C SER A 299 -23.49 11.08 9.06
N ALA A 300 -23.74 10.06 9.87
CA ALA A 300 -24.90 9.19 9.77
C ALA A 300 -25.44 8.82 11.17
N PRO A 301 -26.02 9.78 11.91
CA PRO A 301 -26.59 9.52 13.21
C PRO A 301 -27.68 8.45 13.14
N LEU A 302 -27.73 7.57 14.15
CA LEU A 302 -28.75 6.53 14.26
C LEU A 302 -30.14 7.14 14.50
N THR A 303 -31.19 6.45 14.03
CA THR A 303 -32.59 6.77 14.30
C THR A 303 -33.24 5.80 15.29
N ASP A 304 -32.68 4.59 15.45
CA ASP A 304 -33.18 3.61 16.40
C ASP A 304 -32.82 4.01 17.85
N SER A 305 -33.84 4.30 18.63
CA SER A 305 -33.70 4.72 20.03
C SER A 305 -33.05 3.66 20.92
N ALA A 306 -33.26 2.37 20.64
CA ALA A 306 -32.67 1.29 21.43
C ALA A 306 -31.14 1.22 21.17
N ALA A 307 -30.71 1.31 19.94
CA ALA A 307 -29.28 1.35 19.58
C ALA A 307 -28.59 2.61 20.12
N ILE A 308 -29.27 3.76 20.05
CA ILE A 308 -28.78 5.02 20.65
C ILE A 308 -28.58 4.85 22.16
N THR A 309 -29.59 4.32 22.86
CA THR A 309 -29.54 4.11 24.31
C THR A 309 -28.39 3.18 24.72
N GLN A 310 -28.15 2.10 23.96
CA GLN A 310 -27.02 1.19 24.20
C GLN A 310 -25.65 1.89 24.05
N ARG A 311 -25.50 2.73 23.02
CA ARG A 311 -24.28 3.53 22.86
C ARG A 311 -24.09 4.53 23.99
N LEU A 312 -25.13 5.25 24.36
CA LEU A 312 -25.09 6.20 25.47
C LEU A 312 -24.79 5.52 26.81
N ALA A 313 -25.34 4.31 27.06
CA ALA A 313 -25.02 3.53 28.26
C ALA A 313 -23.51 3.16 28.31
N ALA A 314 -22.90 2.79 27.18
CA ALA A 314 -21.46 2.53 27.13
C ALA A 314 -20.64 3.81 27.38
N VAL A 315 -21.06 4.95 26.83
CA VAL A 315 -20.44 6.26 27.08
C VAL A 315 -20.54 6.65 28.55
N GLN A 316 -21.72 6.52 29.13
CA GLN A 316 -21.96 6.84 30.55
C GLN A 316 -21.09 5.98 31.45
N TRP A 317 -21.05 4.67 31.22
CA TRP A 317 -20.22 3.75 31.98
C TRP A 317 -18.73 4.12 31.93
N LEU A 318 -18.19 4.44 30.75
CA LEU A 318 -16.81 4.91 30.59
C LEU A 318 -16.58 6.30 31.20
N HIS A 319 -17.61 7.16 31.25
CA HIS A 319 -17.54 8.47 31.88
C HIS A 319 -17.40 8.32 33.41
N ASP A 320 -18.15 7.39 34.00
CA ASP A 320 -18.22 7.17 35.46
C ASP A 320 -17.01 6.38 35.99
N GLU A 321 -16.19 5.79 35.07
CA GLU A 321 -14.99 5.02 35.39
C GLU A 321 -13.70 5.73 34.85
N PRO A 322 -13.29 6.87 35.45
CA PRO A 322 -12.22 7.71 34.92
C PRO A 322 -10.84 7.02 34.87
N PHE A 323 -10.52 6.18 35.86
CA PHE A 323 -9.24 5.45 35.90
C PHE A 323 -9.21 4.37 34.82
N LEU A 324 -10.27 3.57 34.70
CA LEU A 324 -10.38 2.56 33.65
C LEU A 324 -10.36 3.21 32.26
N ARG A 325 -11.05 4.32 32.07
CA ARG A 325 -11.02 5.08 30.82
C ARG A 325 -9.60 5.53 30.46
N GLU A 326 -8.81 5.99 31.42
CA GLU A 326 -7.43 6.40 31.16
C GLU A 326 -6.53 5.20 30.82
N ASP A 327 -6.71 4.06 31.49
CA ASP A 327 -6.00 2.81 31.18
C ASP A 327 -6.30 2.34 29.75
N ILE A 328 -7.60 2.33 29.36
CA ILE A 328 -8.04 2.02 27.99
C ILE A 328 -7.38 2.99 27.01
N ARG A 329 -7.41 4.29 27.28
CA ARG A 329 -6.82 5.31 26.42
C ARG A 329 -5.31 5.18 26.31
N ALA A 330 -4.62 4.77 27.35
CA ALA A 330 -3.18 4.52 27.35
C ALA A 330 -2.84 3.35 26.39
N ILE A 331 -3.56 2.24 26.48
CA ILE A 331 -3.41 1.12 25.55
C ILE A 331 -3.69 1.59 24.13
N LEU A 332 -4.83 2.25 23.88
CA LEU A 332 -5.23 2.70 22.56
C LEU A 332 -4.22 3.67 21.92
N ARG A 333 -3.58 4.57 22.68
CA ARG A 333 -2.54 5.49 22.17
C ARG A 333 -1.32 4.75 21.62
N ALA A 334 -1.02 3.59 22.18
CA ALA A 334 0.10 2.76 21.73
C ALA A 334 -0.24 1.89 20.51
N LEU A 335 -1.54 1.71 20.21
CA LEU A 335 -1.97 0.86 19.11
C LEU A 335 -1.74 1.50 17.75
N PRO A 336 -1.13 0.76 16.81
CA PRO A 336 -1.05 1.15 15.41
C PRO A 336 -2.39 0.96 14.69
N ASP A 337 -2.49 1.51 13.49
CA ASP A 337 -3.64 1.31 12.60
C ASP A 337 -3.53 -0.05 11.88
N ILE A 338 -3.96 -1.12 12.57
CA ILE A 338 -3.85 -2.51 12.07
C ILE A 338 -4.66 -2.76 10.80
N GLY A 339 -5.79 -2.07 10.62
CA GLY A 339 -6.60 -2.19 9.41
C GLY A 339 -5.82 -1.73 8.17
N ARG A 340 -5.21 -0.56 8.25
CA ARG A 340 -4.36 -0.02 7.17
C ARG A 340 -3.08 -0.82 6.96
N ALA A 341 -2.44 -1.30 8.03
CA ALA A 341 -1.28 -2.18 7.92
C ALA A 341 -1.64 -3.50 7.20
N LEU A 342 -2.75 -4.13 7.57
CA LEU A 342 -3.24 -5.36 6.94
C LEU A 342 -3.55 -5.12 5.45
N GLY A 343 -4.25 -4.03 5.13
CA GLY A 343 -4.57 -3.66 3.75
C GLY A 343 -3.30 -3.56 2.88
N ARG A 344 -2.23 -2.91 3.38
CA ARG A 344 -0.94 -2.84 2.68
C ARG A 344 -0.26 -4.20 2.52
N VAL A 345 -0.28 -5.03 3.56
CA VAL A 345 0.33 -6.38 3.52
C VAL A 345 -0.37 -7.25 2.48
N VAL A 346 -1.70 -7.31 2.49
CA VAL A 346 -2.49 -8.13 1.55
C VAL A 346 -2.35 -7.62 0.11
N ALA A 347 -2.30 -6.30 -0.09
CA ALA A 347 -2.05 -5.71 -1.40
C ALA A 347 -0.60 -5.92 -1.92
N GLY A 348 0.23 -6.68 -1.20
CA GLY A 348 1.64 -6.90 -1.56
C GLY A 348 2.54 -5.66 -1.38
N ARG A 349 2.06 -4.62 -0.73
CA ARG A 349 2.77 -3.34 -0.48
C ARG A 349 3.25 -3.18 0.96
N GLY A 350 2.88 -4.09 1.86
CA GLY A 350 3.30 -4.08 3.25
C GLY A 350 4.82 -4.07 3.40
N SER A 351 5.33 -3.36 4.38
CA SER A 351 6.71 -3.31 4.81
C SER A 351 6.93 -4.24 6.02
N PRO A 352 8.17 -4.52 6.43
CA PRO A 352 8.43 -5.21 7.70
C PRO A 352 7.79 -4.50 8.89
N ARG A 353 7.76 -3.17 8.88
CA ARG A 353 7.08 -2.36 9.90
C ARG A 353 5.59 -2.68 10.01
N ASP A 354 4.91 -2.92 8.88
CA ASP A 354 3.48 -3.28 8.90
C ASP A 354 3.22 -4.60 9.60
N LEU A 355 4.11 -5.58 9.46
CA LEU A 355 4.04 -6.84 10.21
C LEU A 355 4.23 -6.61 11.72
N GLY A 356 5.16 -5.71 12.10
CA GLY A 356 5.32 -5.26 13.49
C GLY A 356 4.06 -4.57 14.01
N GLN A 357 3.42 -3.72 13.21
CA GLN A 357 2.16 -3.06 13.56
C GLN A 357 1.03 -4.08 13.77
N LEU A 358 0.94 -5.12 12.95
CA LEU A 358 -0.03 -6.20 13.15
C LEU A 358 0.23 -6.95 14.46
N ARG A 359 1.49 -7.30 14.75
CA ARG A 359 1.89 -7.93 16.03
C ARG A 359 1.43 -7.09 17.22
N ASP A 360 1.82 -5.81 17.23
CA ASP A 360 1.60 -4.90 18.37
C ASP A 360 0.11 -4.59 18.54
N GLY A 361 -0.62 -4.42 17.43
CA GLY A 361 -2.06 -4.19 17.45
C GLY A 361 -2.86 -5.39 17.95
N LEU A 362 -2.51 -6.60 17.53
CA LEU A 362 -3.16 -7.82 18.00
C LEU A 362 -2.84 -8.08 19.49
N ALA A 363 -1.61 -7.85 19.93
CA ALA A 363 -1.23 -7.96 21.34
C ALA A 363 -1.99 -6.94 22.22
N GLY A 364 -2.15 -5.70 21.75
CA GLY A 364 -2.92 -4.69 22.45
C GLY A 364 -4.43 -5.00 22.51
N ALA A 365 -4.97 -5.67 21.50
CA ALA A 365 -6.37 -6.17 21.54
C ALA A 365 -6.56 -7.18 22.68
N VAL A 366 -5.60 -8.07 22.91
CA VAL A 366 -5.61 -9.00 24.04
C VAL A 366 -5.58 -8.24 25.38
N GLN A 367 -4.74 -7.22 25.52
CA GLN A 367 -4.67 -6.39 26.72
C GLN A 367 -6.00 -5.69 27.00
N LEU A 368 -6.65 -5.12 25.97
CA LEU A 368 -7.99 -4.52 26.11
C LEU A 368 -9.04 -5.56 26.56
N ARG A 369 -9.01 -6.76 25.97
CA ARG A 369 -9.89 -7.84 26.37
C ARG A 369 -9.72 -8.23 27.83
N GLU A 370 -8.49 -8.37 28.30
CA GLU A 370 -8.20 -8.71 29.70
C GLU A 370 -8.69 -7.62 30.66
N LEU A 371 -8.56 -6.36 30.29
CA LEU A 371 -9.05 -5.22 31.08
C LEU A 371 -10.57 -5.26 31.20
N PHE A 372 -11.29 -5.50 30.10
CA PHE A 372 -12.74 -5.59 30.10
C PHE A 372 -13.27 -6.88 30.77
N ALA A 373 -12.60 -8.00 30.58
CA ALA A 373 -13.03 -9.30 31.12
C ALA A 373 -13.05 -9.36 32.66
N ARG A 374 -12.34 -8.45 33.34
CA ARG A 374 -12.33 -8.32 34.79
C ARG A 374 -13.57 -7.58 35.36
N ARG A 375 -14.44 -7.07 34.47
CA ARG A 375 -15.59 -6.25 34.86
C ARG A 375 -16.88 -7.03 34.69
N GLU A 376 -17.63 -7.21 35.79
CA GLU A 376 -18.95 -7.87 35.78
C GLU A 376 -20.04 -6.92 35.25
N ASP A 377 -19.89 -5.62 35.49
CA ASP A 377 -20.79 -4.53 35.13
C ASP A 377 -20.66 -4.01 33.70
N LEU A 378 -19.92 -4.74 32.83
CA LEU A 378 -19.62 -4.33 31.45
C LEU A 378 -20.91 -4.16 30.63
N PRO A 379 -21.14 -2.98 29.99
CA PRO A 379 -22.28 -2.75 29.12
C PRO A 379 -22.41 -3.77 27.99
N PRO A 380 -23.63 -4.12 27.56
CA PRO A 380 -23.85 -5.12 26.50
C PRO A 380 -23.08 -4.84 25.21
N LEU A 381 -23.00 -3.58 24.78
CA LEU A 381 -22.24 -3.17 23.59
C LEU A 381 -20.75 -3.51 23.71
N LEU A 382 -20.12 -3.22 24.84
CA LEU A 382 -18.70 -3.53 25.07
C LEU A 382 -18.48 -5.02 25.29
N ARG A 383 -19.42 -5.72 25.93
CA ARG A 383 -19.38 -7.17 26.13
C ARG A 383 -19.39 -7.92 24.79
N ALA A 384 -20.17 -7.43 23.83
CA ALA A 384 -20.23 -8.01 22.48
C ALA A 384 -18.90 -7.91 21.71
N LEU A 385 -17.99 -7.01 22.09
CA LEU A 385 -16.67 -6.89 21.46
C LEU A 385 -15.66 -7.94 21.94
N LEU A 386 -15.84 -8.53 23.14
CA LEU A 386 -14.85 -9.43 23.75
C LEU A 386 -14.44 -10.62 22.86
N PRO A 387 -15.36 -11.32 22.16
CA PRO A 387 -14.97 -12.39 21.25
C PRO A 387 -14.07 -11.93 20.11
N HIS A 388 -14.29 -10.70 19.63
CA HIS A 388 -13.53 -10.12 18.50
C HIS A 388 -12.13 -9.60 18.88
N LEU A 389 -11.85 -9.47 20.19
CA LEU A 389 -10.53 -9.07 20.71
C LEU A 389 -9.62 -10.27 21.03
N SER A 390 -9.90 -11.45 20.49
CA SER A 390 -9.17 -12.69 20.77
C SER A 390 -9.07 -13.59 19.53
N GLY A 391 -8.35 -14.70 19.67
CA GLY A 391 -8.28 -15.71 18.60
C GLY A 391 -6.98 -15.71 17.78
N HIS A 392 -6.06 -14.78 18.06
CA HIS A 392 -4.85 -14.61 17.23
C HIS A 392 -3.53 -14.95 17.97
N ALA A 393 -3.57 -15.71 19.07
CA ALA A 393 -2.39 -16.00 19.89
C ALA A 393 -1.23 -16.60 19.08
N ALA A 394 -1.51 -17.62 18.26
CA ALA A 394 -0.48 -18.24 17.43
C ALA A 394 0.19 -17.27 16.44
N LEU A 395 -0.56 -16.30 15.89
CA LEU A 395 -0.02 -15.29 14.99
C LEU A 395 0.81 -14.24 15.75
N ILE A 396 0.37 -13.86 16.94
CA ILE A 396 1.12 -12.96 17.84
C ILE A 396 2.46 -13.61 18.19
N ASP A 397 2.45 -14.87 18.63
CA ASP A 397 3.65 -15.63 18.99
C ASP A 397 4.60 -15.78 17.80
N LEU A 398 4.07 -16.10 16.62
CA LEU A 398 4.85 -16.20 15.39
C LEU A 398 5.57 -14.87 15.10
N PHE A 399 4.86 -13.75 15.10
CA PHE A 399 5.45 -12.45 14.84
C PHE A 399 6.41 -12.00 15.93
N ALA A 400 6.15 -12.33 17.19
CA ALA A 400 7.04 -12.02 18.31
C ALA A 400 8.38 -12.77 18.21
N GLN A 401 8.34 -14.02 17.74
CA GLN A 401 9.54 -14.83 17.51
C GLN A 401 10.29 -14.44 16.23
N ALA A 402 9.54 -14.14 15.15
CA ALA A 402 10.12 -13.92 13.83
C ALA A 402 10.68 -12.52 13.62
N LEU A 403 10.10 -11.50 14.27
CA LEU A 403 10.41 -10.10 14.00
C LEU A 403 11.23 -9.47 15.12
N VAL A 404 12.15 -8.58 14.74
CA VAL A 404 12.80 -7.68 15.70
C VAL A 404 11.78 -6.76 16.38
N ALA A 405 12.13 -6.16 17.52
CA ALA A 405 11.23 -5.27 18.26
C ALA A 405 10.71 -4.11 17.39
N THR A 406 11.59 -3.48 16.62
CA THR A 406 11.25 -2.36 15.73
C THR A 406 11.68 -2.69 14.30
N PRO A 407 10.81 -3.31 13.49
CA PRO A 407 11.13 -3.62 12.10
C PRO A 407 11.24 -2.35 11.25
N PRO A 408 12.14 -2.32 10.22
CA PRO A 408 12.34 -1.16 9.36
C PRO A 408 11.14 -0.93 8.42
N THR A 409 11.03 0.30 7.90
CA THR A 409 10.03 0.69 6.91
C THR A 409 10.35 0.19 5.51
N GLU A 410 11.63 0.07 5.17
CA GLU A 410 12.07 -0.32 3.84
C GLU A 410 12.35 -1.82 3.75
N ARG A 411 11.72 -2.49 2.78
CA ARG A 411 11.94 -3.93 2.51
C ARG A 411 13.40 -4.25 2.15
N GLY A 412 14.09 -3.31 1.52
CA GLY A 412 15.47 -3.47 1.04
C GLY A 412 16.54 -3.42 2.12
N GLN A 413 16.24 -2.84 3.29
CA GLN A 413 17.22 -2.70 4.38
C GLN A 413 17.60 -4.04 5.02
N GLY A 414 16.73 -5.06 4.96
CA GLY A 414 16.93 -6.31 5.70
C GLY A 414 16.88 -6.10 7.23
N GLY A 415 17.36 -7.08 7.98
CA GLY A 415 17.53 -6.94 9.44
C GLY A 415 16.22 -7.00 10.26
N PHE A 416 15.08 -7.33 9.66
CA PHE A 416 13.79 -7.36 10.33
C PHE A 416 13.44 -8.73 10.96
N ILE A 417 14.10 -9.82 10.52
CA ILE A 417 13.95 -11.13 11.16
C ILE A 417 14.81 -11.17 12.42
N ALA A 418 14.24 -11.62 13.53
CA ALA A 418 14.94 -11.74 14.81
C ALA A 418 16.08 -12.78 14.72
N GLN A 419 17.13 -12.54 15.51
CA GLN A 419 18.20 -13.51 15.65
C GLN A 419 17.67 -14.76 16.39
N GLY A 420 18.07 -15.95 15.94
CA GLY A 420 17.61 -17.23 16.49
C GLY A 420 16.33 -17.77 15.87
N TYR A 421 15.64 -17.00 15.00
CA TYR A 421 14.45 -17.47 14.31
C TYR A 421 14.76 -18.39 13.12
N ASP A 422 15.77 -18.06 12.35
CA ASP A 422 16.22 -18.85 11.17
C ASP A 422 17.73 -19.05 11.24
N ALA A 423 18.15 -20.29 11.51
CA ALA A 423 19.55 -20.66 11.66
C ALA A 423 20.38 -20.41 10.39
N ALA A 424 19.80 -20.64 9.20
CA ALA A 424 20.49 -20.41 7.93
C ALA A 424 20.73 -18.92 7.68
N LEU A 425 19.75 -18.08 8.05
CA LEU A 425 19.88 -16.63 7.99
C LEU A 425 20.94 -16.12 8.97
N ASP A 426 20.98 -16.67 10.17
CA ASP A 426 21.97 -16.27 11.18
C ASP A 426 23.40 -16.67 10.79
N GLU A 427 23.57 -17.84 10.14
CA GLU A 427 24.84 -18.24 9.55
C GLU A 427 25.31 -17.26 8.45
N LEU A 428 24.42 -16.86 7.55
CA LEU A 428 24.73 -15.86 6.51
C LEU A 428 25.10 -14.50 7.11
N ARG A 429 24.45 -14.10 8.19
CA ARG A 429 24.78 -12.87 8.94
C ARG A 429 26.15 -12.96 9.61
N ALA A 430 26.49 -14.11 10.17
CA ALA A 430 27.81 -14.35 10.76
C ALA A 430 28.90 -14.23 9.68
N ILE A 431 28.73 -14.89 8.53
CA ILE A 431 29.66 -14.79 7.40
C ILE A 431 29.85 -13.33 6.96
N ALA A 432 28.76 -12.57 6.83
CA ALA A 432 28.85 -11.16 6.43
C ALA A 432 29.52 -10.27 7.50
N LYS A 433 29.34 -10.61 8.77
CA LYS A 433 30.01 -9.92 9.88
C LYS A 433 31.50 -10.20 9.90
N ASP A 434 31.89 -11.45 9.76
CA ASP A 434 33.28 -11.87 9.76
C ASP A 434 34.06 -11.26 8.59
N ALA A 435 33.45 -11.22 7.40
CA ALA A 435 34.04 -10.57 6.24
C ALA A 435 34.22 -9.05 6.43
N ARG A 436 33.32 -8.37 7.14
CA ARG A 436 33.48 -6.94 7.49
C ARG A 436 34.64 -6.73 8.48
N VAL A 437 34.83 -7.63 9.44
CA VAL A 437 35.98 -7.60 10.35
C VAL A 437 37.29 -7.80 9.56
N ALA A 438 37.29 -8.73 8.59
CA ALA A 438 38.42 -8.94 7.70
C ALA A 438 38.76 -7.70 6.86
N ILE A 439 37.75 -6.99 6.32
CA ILE A 439 37.94 -5.71 5.60
C ILE A 439 38.57 -4.64 6.51
N ALA A 440 38.15 -4.53 7.76
CA ALA A 440 38.74 -3.59 8.71
C ALA A 440 40.20 -3.93 9.01
N ALA A 441 40.53 -5.22 9.13
CA ALA A 441 41.89 -5.70 9.27
C ALA A 441 42.75 -5.41 8.03
N LEU A 442 42.18 -5.57 6.83
CA LEU A 442 42.85 -5.19 5.57
C LEU A 442 43.16 -3.68 5.50
N GLU A 443 42.27 -2.84 5.98
CA GLU A 443 42.52 -1.39 6.07
C GLU A 443 43.75 -1.08 6.92
N ALA A 444 43.84 -1.69 8.11
CA ALA A 444 45.01 -1.52 8.98
C ALA A 444 46.28 -2.05 8.32
N LYS A 445 46.24 -3.26 7.75
CA LYS A 445 47.35 -3.87 7.02
C LYS A 445 47.86 -2.99 5.86
N TYR A 446 46.94 -2.48 5.03
CA TYR A 446 47.32 -1.65 3.89
C TYR A 446 47.87 -0.27 4.34
N ARG A 447 47.45 0.29 5.47
CA ARG A 447 48.06 1.47 6.05
C ARG A 447 49.51 1.23 6.44
N ASP A 448 49.77 0.08 7.05
CA ASP A 448 51.11 -0.29 7.50
C ASP A 448 52.04 -0.59 6.29
N GLU A 449 51.60 -1.39 5.34
CA GLU A 449 52.35 -1.76 4.14
C GLU A 449 52.68 -0.55 3.24
N THR A 450 51.73 0.35 3.04
CA THR A 450 51.93 1.52 2.16
C THR A 450 52.55 2.71 2.90
N GLY A 451 52.50 2.73 4.25
CA GLY A 451 52.89 3.89 5.06
C GLY A 451 51.95 5.10 4.86
N VAL A 452 50.74 4.89 4.31
CA VAL A 452 49.77 5.94 4.06
C VAL A 452 48.69 5.90 5.17
N SER A 453 48.88 6.63 6.24
CA SER A 453 47.97 6.67 7.39
C SER A 453 46.54 7.18 7.03
N ALA A 454 46.41 7.97 5.95
CA ALA A 454 45.14 8.49 5.47
C ALA A 454 44.39 7.52 4.54
N LEU A 455 44.95 6.32 4.27
CA LEU A 455 44.27 5.28 3.51
C LEU A 455 43.00 4.84 4.22
N LYS A 456 41.88 4.75 3.50
CA LYS A 456 40.59 4.26 4.02
C LYS A 456 39.96 3.28 3.04
N ILE A 457 39.34 2.24 3.54
CA ILE A 457 38.44 1.40 2.75
C ILE A 457 37.02 1.95 2.88
N ARG A 458 36.40 2.28 1.76
CA ARG A 458 35.03 2.84 1.69
C ARG A 458 34.14 1.98 0.81
N HIS A 459 32.84 2.19 0.93
CA HIS A 459 31.83 1.54 0.10
C HIS A 459 30.90 2.57 -0.53
N ASN A 460 30.53 2.35 -1.79
CA ASN A 460 29.41 3.04 -2.44
C ASN A 460 28.65 2.09 -3.37
N GLY A 461 27.43 2.53 -3.80
CA GLY A 461 26.55 1.71 -4.65
C GLY A 461 27.08 1.41 -6.06
N VAL A 462 28.09 2.16 -6.55
CA VAL A 462 28.61 2.02 -7.92
C VAL A 462 29.85 1.13 -7.97
N LEU A 463 30.80 1.35 -7.06
CA LEU A 463 32.09 0.66 -7.05
C LEU A 463 32.15 -0.50 -6.05
N GLY A 464 31.17 -0.63 -5.16
CA GLY A 464 31.25 -1.52 -4.03
C GLY A 464 32.29 -1.04 -3.02
N TYR A 465 33.08 -1.94 -2.43
CA TYR A 465 34.22 -1.61 -1.57
C TYR A 465 35.43 -1.18 -2.40
N PHE A 466 36.09 -0.11 -1.97
CA PHE A 466 37.30 0.43 -2.63
C PHE A 466 38.22 1.09 -1.61
N ILE A 467 39.51 1.13 -1.94
CA ILE A 467 40.55 1.82 -1.17
C ILE A 467 40.63 3.24 -1.67
N GLU A 468 40.54 4.23 -0.79
CA GLU A 468 40.66 5.66 -1.10
C GLU A 468 41.88 6.24 -0.42
N VAL A 469 42.74 6.91 -1.19
CA VAL A 469 43.94 7.60 -0.70
C VAL A 469 43.96 9.04 -1.23
N PRO A 470 44.53 10.00 -0.50
CA PRO A 470 44.75 11.35 -1.01
C PRO A 470 45.62 11.33 -2.29
N ALA A 471 45.32 12.16 -3.29
CA ALA A 471 46.04 12.18 -4.58
C ALA A 471 47.55 12.37 -4.39
N ALA A 472 47.98 13.20 -3.44
CA ALA A 472 49.38 13.43 -3.11
C ALA A 472 50.16 12.20 -2.55
N ARG A 473 49.46 11.12 -2.23
CA ARG A 473 50.02 9.87 -1.67
C ARG A 473 49.75 8.66 -2.57
N ALA A 474 49.14 8.87 -3.74
CA ALA A 474 48.71 7.78 -4.62
C ALA A 474 49.86 7.07 -5.36
N ASP A 475 51.00 7.73 -5.57
CA ASP A 475 52.13 7.21 -6.34
C ASP A 475 52.64 5.86 -5.87
N LYS A 476 52.65 5.62 -4.55
CA LYS A 476 53.07 4.36 -3.96
C LYS A 476 52.15 3.18 -4.36
N LEU A 477 50.85 3.44 -4.53
CA LEU A 477 49.87 2.43 -4.91
C LEU A 477 49.73 2.30 -6.44
N MET A 478 50.29 3.27 -7.22
CA MET A 478 50.30 3.25 -8.67
C MET A 478 51.46 2.39 -9.25
N ALA A 479 52.43 2.00 -8.45
CA ALA A 479 53.54 1.18 -8.90
C ALA A 479 53.07 -0.18 -9.45
N PRO A 480 53.63 -0.70 -10.54
CA PRO A 480 53.18 -1.95 -11.19
C PRO A 480 53.14 -3.16 -10.24
N ASP A 481 54.04 -3.22 -9.27
CA ASP A 481 54.16 -4.35 -8.33
C ASP A 481 53.53 -4.06 -6.95
N SER A 482 52.72 -3.02 -6.86
CA SER A 482 52.12 -2.60 -5.58
C SER A 482 51.00 -3.52 -5.06
N GLY A 483 50.45 -4.39 -5.92
CA GLY A 483 49.29 -5.23 -5.58
C GLY A 483 47.96 -4.49 -5.59
N PHE A 484 47.94 -3.20 -5.92
CA PHE A 484 46.74 -2.38 -6.02
C PHE A 484 46.37 -2.09 -7.47
N THR A 485 45.07 -2.17 -7.78
CA THR A 485 44.54 -1.88 -9.11
C THR A 485 43.82 -0.54 -9.11
N HIS A 486 44.28 0.40 -9.95
CA HIS A 486 43.64 1.70 -10.12
C HIS A 486 42.18 1.56 -10.59
N ARG A 487 41.27 2.30 -10.02
CA ARG A 487 39.84 2.33 -10.38
C ARG A 487 39.36 3.69 -10.88
N GLN A 488 39.68 4.75 -10.15
CA GLN A 488 39.20 6.09 -10.45
C GLN A 488 40.07 7.16 -9.83
N THR A 489 40.35 8.23 -10.58
CA THR A 489 40.99 9.44 -10.08
C THR A 489 39.94 10.54 -9.95
N MET A 490 39.94 11.22 -8.79
CA MET A 490 39.04 12.32 -8.48
C MET A 490 39.84 13.55 -8.04
N ALA A 491 39.19 14.73 -7.99
CA ALA A 491 39.81 15.92 -7.43
C ALA A 491 40.16 15.69 -5.95
N GLY A 492 41.45 15.48 -5.65
CA GLY A 492 41.99 15.31 -4.29
C GLY A 492 42.06 13.86 -3.78
N ALA A 493 41.59 12.84 -4.47
CA ALA A 493 41.66 11.44 -4.05
C ALA A 493 41.79 10.49 -5.24
N VAL A 494 42.44 9.35 -5.00
CA VAL A 494 42.55 8.24 -5.99
C VAL A 494 42.00 6.97 -5.35
N ARG A 495 41.24 6.21 -6.13
CA ARG A 495 40.59 4.98 -5.71
C ARG A 495 41.23 3.76 -6.35
N PHE A 496 41.43 2.76 -5.50
CA PHE A 496 42.06 1.50 -5.89
C PHE A 496 41.21 0.31 -5.46
N ASN A 497 41.50 -0.85 -6.03
CA ASN A 497 41.07 -2.15 -5.53
C ASN A 497 42.30 -3.00 -5.21
N ALA A 498 42.10 -4.09 -4.46
CA ALA A 498 43.08 -5.12 -4.21
C ALA A 498 42.39 -6.48 -4.19
N LEU A 499 43.11 -7.55 -4.54
CA LEU A 499 42.53 -8.89 -4.68
C LEU A 499 41.84 -9.34 -3.38
N ALA A 500 42.53 -9.25 -2.23
CA ALA A 500 41.96 -9.65 -0.95
C ALA A 500 40.73 -8.80 -0.55
N LEU A 501 40.70 -7.51 -0.88
CA LEU A 501 39.52 -6.68 -0.67
C LEU A 501 38.36 -7.12 -1.58
N HIS A 502 38.63 -7.49 -2.80
CA HIS A 502 37.63 -7.99 -3.75
C HIS A 502 37.01 -9.31 -3.27
N GLU A 503 37.82 -10.23 -2.77
CA GLU A 503 37.36 -11.51 -2.21
C GLU A 503 36.42 -11.31 -1.02
N GLU A 504 36.81 -10.49 -0.03
CA GLU A 504 35.97 -10.21 1.14
C GLU A 504 34.71 -9.43 0.78
N ALA A 505 34.79 -8.49 -0.16
CA ALA A 505 33.63 -7.77 -0.69
C ALA A 505 32.64 -8.70 -1.39
N SER A 506 33.13 -9.68 -2.15
CA SER A 506 32.30 -10.69 -2.82
C SER A 506 31.58 -11.59 -1.80
N ARG A 507 32.29 -12.03 -0.74
CA ARG A 507 31.68 -12.81 0.36
C ARG A 507 30.53 -12.05 1.04
N ILE A 508 30.70 -10.74 1.29
CA ILE A 508 29.63 -9.90 1.85
C ILE A 508 28.44 -9.81 0.89
N ALA A 509 28.70 -9.57 -0.40
CA ALA A 509 27.66 -9.42 -1.39
C ALA A 509 26.83 -10.70 -1.58
N GLU A 510 27.51 -11.86 -1.64
CA GLU A 510 26.84 -13.16 -1.74
C GLU A 510 26.04 -13.50 -0.48
N ALA A 511 26.64 -13.34 0.71
CA ALA A 511 25.95 -13.60 1.97
C ALA A 511 24.77 -12.64 2.15
N GLY A 512 24.92 -11.35 1.82
CA GLY A 512 23.87 -10.35 1.89
C GLY A 512 22.73 -10.66 0.91
N GLY A 513 23.04 -11.03 -0.32
CA GLY A 513 22.06 -11.43 -1.33
C GLY A 513 21.24 -12.66 -0.90
N ARG A 514 21.93 -13.70 -0.42
CA ARG A 514 21.29 -14.93 0.09
C ARG A 514 20.45 -14.65 1.35
N ALA A 515 20.95 -13.83 2.27
CA ALA A 515 20.21 -13.44 3.47
C ALA A 515 18.92 -12.67 3.12
N LEU A 516 18.97 -11.75 2.15
CA LEU A 516 17.81 -11.00 1.71
C LEU A 516 16.79 -11.92 1.00
N ALA A 517 17.26 -12.87 0.19
CA ALA A 517 16.41 -13.86 -0.44
C ALA A 517 15.73 -14.79 0.58
N ALA A 518 16.46 -15.27 1.58
CA ALA A 518 15.94 -16.08 2.67
C ALA A 518 14.87 -15.33 3.49
N ALA A 519 15.13 -14.07 3.83
CA ALA A 519 14.18 -13.23 4.56
C ALA A 519 12.88 -12.92 3.77
N ARG A 520 12.92 -12.96 2.43
CA ARG A 520 11.74 -12.77 1.58
C ARG A 520 10.86 -14.03 1.46
N GLY A 521 11.38 -15.20 1.82
CA GLY A 521 10.70 -16.48 1.67
C GLY A 521 10.49 -16.93 0.21
N PRO A 522 9.98 -18.15 -0.03
CA PRO A 522 9.78 -18.70 -1.38
C PRO A 522 8.70 -18.00 -2.23
N GLY A 523 8.00 -16.97 -1.69
CA GLY A 523 6.92 -16.22 -2.35
C GLY A 523 7.28 -14.80 -2.78
N GLY A 524 8.54 -14.36 -2.68
CA GLY A 524 8.96 -12.99 -3.01
C GLY A 524 9.13 -12.66 -4.50
N GLY A 525 8.82 -13.58 -5.39
CA GLY A 525 8.62 -13.30 -6.82
C GLY A 525 7.17 -12.90 -7.05
N ALA A 526 6.93 -11.92 -7.94
CA ALA A 526 5.60 -11.51 -8.37
C ALA A 526 4.71 -12.75 -8.60
N PRO A 527 3.43 -12.72 -8.20
CA PRO A 527 2.56 -13.89 -8.34
C PRO A 527 2.55 -14.33 -9.79
N ARG A 528 3.12 -15.51 -10.07
CA ARG A 528 2.99 -16.14 -11.38
C ARG A 528 1.50 -16.36 -11.59
N ARG A 529 0.92 -15.70 -12.58
CA ARG A 529 -0.41 -15.98 -13.10
C ARG A 529 -0.50 -17.49 -13.34
N ARG A 530 -1.18 -18.21 -12.47
CA ARG A 530 -1.77 -19.50 -12.85
C ARG A 530 -2.96 -19.13 -13.72
N GLY A 531 -2.78 -19.25 -15.03
CA GLY A 531 -3.91 -19.25 -15.94
C GLY A 531 -4.94 -20.29 -15.49
N PRO A 532 -6.22 -20.10 -15.79
CA PRO A 532 -7.26 -21.04 -15.42
C PRO A 532 -6.84 -22.42 -15.96
N GLY A 533 -6.57 -23.34 -15.03
CA GLY A 533 -6.25 -24.73 -15.37
C GLY A 533 -7.43 -25.31 -16.15
N ARG A 534 -7.18 -25.68 -17.40
CA ARG A 534 -8.10 -26.54 -18.14
C ARG A 534 -8.44 -27.73 -17.26
N ALA A 535 -9.70 -27.84 -16.89
CA ALA A 535 -10.24 -29.05 -16.28
C ALA A 535 -9.94 -30.24 -17.21
N PRO A 536 -9.48 -31.37 -16.67
CA PRO A 536 -9.30 -32.56 -17.48
C PRO A 536 -10.66 -32.98 -18.04
N SER A 537 -10.75 -33.06 -19.36
CA SER A 537 -11.87 -33.62 -20.08
C SER A 537 -12.16 -35.01 -19.55
N GLN A 538 -13.32 -35.18 -18.91
CA GLN A 538 -13.84 -36.52 -18.59
C GLN A 538 -14.21 -37.18 -19.92
N GLU A 539 -13.50 -38.28 -20.25
CA GLU A 539 -13.93 -39.23 -21.27
C GLU A 539 -15.26 -39.86 -20.86
N PRO A 540 -16.22 -40.06 -21.79
CA PRO A 540 -17.49 -40.72 -21.48
C PRO A 540 -17.26 -42.21 -21.24
N ARG A 541 -17.68 -42.68 -20.06
CA ARG A 541 -17.74 -44.14 -19.76
C ARG A 541 -18.79 -44.79 -20.65
N PRO A 542 -18.51 -46.03 -21.20
CA PRO A 542 -19.46 -46.73 -22.03
C PRO A 542 -20.65 -47.25 -21.21
N HIS A 543 -21.84 -47.11 -21.79
CA HIS A 543 -23.09 -47.62 -21.28
C HIS A 543 -23.01 -49.15 -21.05
N GLN A 544 -23.13 -49.62 -19.81
CA GLN A 544 -23.49 -50.98 -19.51
C GLN A 544 -25.02 -51.12 -19.64
N ARG A 545 -25.42 -51.94 -20.60
CA ARG A 545 -26.81 -52.46 -20.75
C ARG A 545 -27.12 -53.37 -19.56
N ALA A 546 -28.23 -53.13 -18.87
CA ALA A 546 -28.87 -54.10 -17.98
C ALA A 546 -29.75 -55.06 -18.79
N PRO A 547 -29.76 -56.38 -18.50
CA PRO A 547 -30.71 -57.31 -19.06
C PRO A 547 -31.96 -57.43 -18.17
N HIS A 548 -33.11 -57.50 -18.84
CA HIS A 548 -34.48 -57.88 -18.44
C HIS A 548 -35.18 -57.09 -17.35
#